data_3193f167fdd7401afc0fb6cac6ea763b
#
_entry.id   3193f167fdd7401afc0fb6cac6ea763b
#
_cell.length_a   1.000
_cell.length_b   1.000
_cell.length_c   1.000
_cell.angle_alpha   90.00
_cell.angle_beta   90.00
_cell.angle_gamma   90.00
#
_symmetry.space_group_name_H-M   'P 1'
#
loop_
_entity.id
_entity.type
_entity.pdbx_description
1 polymer ?
#
loop_
_entity_poly.entity_id
_entity_poly.type
_entity_poly.pdbx_seq_one_letter_code
_entity_poly.pdbx_strand_id
1 'polypeptide(L)'
;MMYGLLKGKKGIIFGALNEQSIAWKVAERCHEEGAEFILSNAPIAMRMGEINALAEKTGSEVIAADATSMEDLGKLFDAAIAKFGKIDFILHSIGMSVNVRKGKHYTDINYDWLEKGWDVSAVSFHKVMKTAWEKDCMNEWGSILALTYIAAQRTFPDYNDMADNKSYLESIARSFGYYWGEKKVRVNTISQSPTVTTAGSGVKGFGGFMRFAEDMSPLGNATALDCANYCVAMFSDLTRKVTMQNLFNDGGFSNTGVSQKVVDKYNGE
;
A
#
# COMPACT_ATOMS: atom_id res chain seq x y z
N MET A 1 -13.78 -15.24 10.22
CA MET A 1 -13.16 -16.49 10.74
C MET A 1 -11.68 -16.19 10.91
N MET A 2 -11.12 -16.44 12.08
CA MET A 2 -9.70 -16.21 12.40
C MET A 2 -8.96 -17.54 12.27
N TYR A 3 -7.88 -17.56 11.48
CA TYR A 3 -7.11 -18.77 11.21
C TYR A 3 -5.76 -18.78 11.94
N GLY A 4 -5.36 -17.66 12.56
CA GLY A 4 -4.07 -17.48 13.22
C GLY A 4 -2.88 -17.49 12.26
N LEU A 5 -3.09 -17.08 11.01
CA LEU A 5 -2.08 -17.11 9.94
C LEU A 5 -0.84 -16.28 10.25
N LEU A 6 -0.99 -15.26 11.11
CA LEU A 6 0.09 -14.35 11.49
C LEU A 6 0.46 -14.47 12.98
N LYS A 7 0.05 -15.57 13.63
CA LYS A 7 0.34 -15.78 15.05
C LYS A 7 1.86 -15.69 15.33
N GLY A 8 2.24 -14.76 16.20
CA GLY A 8 3.63 -14.51 16.57
C GLY A 8 4.45 -13.72 15.54
N LYS A 9 3.86 -13.36 14.39
CA LYS A 9 4.52 -12.48 13.41
C LYS A 9 4.49 -11.03 13.88
N LYS A 10 5.54 -10.30 13.57
CA LYS A 10 5.80 -8.93 14.00
C LYS A 10 6.07 -8.03 12.82
N GLY A 11 5.63 -6.77 12.86
CA GLY A 11 5.81 -5.92 11.71
C GLY A 11 5.65 -4.42 11.93
N ILE A 12 5.73 -3.68 10.80
CA ILE A 12 5.47 -2.24 10.74
C ILE A 12 4.42 -1.99 9.65
N ILE A 13 3.40 -1.21 9.98
CA ILE A 13 2.35 -0.80 9.05
C ILE A 13 2.39 0.72 8.88
N PHE A 14 2.76 1.17 7.67
CA PHE A 14 2.76 2.58 7.31
C PHE A 14 1.44 2.98 6.64
N GLY A 15 0.96 4.18 6.96
CA GLY A 15 -0.09 4.86 6.20
C GLY A 15 -1.52 4.69 6.74
N ALA A 16 -1.71 4.07 7.89
CA ALA A 16 -3.00 4.09 8.57
C ALA A 16 -3.29 5.52 9.06
N LEU A 17 -4.37 6.13 8.56
CA LEU A 17 -4.77 7.49 8.89
C LEU A 17 -6.10 7.50 9.65
N ASN A 18 -7.12 6.87 9.08
CA ASN A 18 -8.47 6.75 9.60
C ASN A 18 -9.11 5.44 9.09
N GLU A 19 -10.35 5.16 9.50
CA GLU A 19 -11.08 3.94 9.14
C GLU A 19 -11.26 3.71 7.63
N GLN A 20 -11.17 4.78 6.82
CA GLN A 20 -11.24 4.70 5.36
C GLN A 20 -9.91 4.26 4.73
N SER A 21 -8.81 4.28 5.49
CA SER A 21 -7.51 3.86 4.97
C SER A 21 -7.46 2.35 4.75
N ILE A 22 -6.90 1.90 3.64
CA ILE A 22 -6.63 0.46 3.43
C ILE A 22 -5.72 -0.08 4.53
N ALA A 23 -4.66 0.67 4.89
CA ALA A 23 -3.74 0.27 5.96
C ALA A 23 -4.43 0.08 7.32
N TRP A 24 -5.52 0.81 7.60
CA TRP A 24 -6.34 0.59 8.79
C TRP A 24 -6.97 -0.80 8.79
N LYS A 25 -7.59 -1.19 7.67
CA LYS A 25 -8.20 -2.52 7.53
C LYS A 25 -7.14 -3.63 7.54
N VAL A 26 -5.95 -3.37 6.98
CA VAL A 26 -4.83 -4.31 7.07
C VAL A 26 -4.38 -4.50 8.52
N ALA A 27 -4.27 -3.42 9.31
CA ALA A 27 -3.90 -3.50 10.71
C ALA A 27 -4.93 -4.29 11.53
N GLU A 28 -6.24 -4.01 11.35
CA GLU A 28 -7.32 -4.77 11.98
C GLU A 28 -7.21 -6.28 11.66
N ARG A 29 -7.06 -6.63 10.37
CA ARG A 29 -6.95 -8.03 9.95
C ARG A 29 -5.67 -8.71 10.41
N CYS A 30 -4.54 -8.02 10.40
CA CYS A 30 -3.28 -8.56 10.93
C CYS A 30 -3.40 -8.87 12.43
N HIS A 31 -4.02 -7.97 13.20
CA HIS A 31 -4.28 -8.17 14.63
C HIS A 31 -5.21 -9.39 14.86
N GLU A 32 -6.30 -9.49 14.13
CA GLU A 32 -7.24 -10.63 14.21
C GLU A 32 -6.56 -11.97 13.89
N GLU A 33 -5.55 -11.97 13.03
CA GLU A 33 -4.77 -13.17 12.68
C GLU A 33 -3.56 -13.42 13.61
N GLY A 34 -3.43 -12.59 14.67
CA GLY A 34 -2.47 -12.81 15.74
C GLY A 34 -1.11 -12.15 15.57
N ALA A 35 -1.00 -11.17 14.67
CA ALA A 35 0.23 -10.37 14.52
C ALA A 35 0.34 -9.27 15.58
N GLU A 36 1.58 -8.91 15.90
CA GLU A 36 1.96 -7.71 16.64
C GLU A 36 2.65 -6.74 15.70
N PHE A 37 2.39 -5.43 15.83
CA PHE A 37 3.01 -4.45 14.93
C PHE A 37 3.10 -3.06 15.55
N ILE A 38 3.92 -2.22 14.91
CA ILE A 38 3.96 -0.77 15.13
C ILE A 38 3.19 -0.12 13.98
N LEU A 39 2.36 0.86 14.32
CA LEU A 39 1.70 1.75 13.37
C LEU A 39 2.56 2.98 13.15
N SER A 40 2.76 3.39 11.91
CA SER A 40 3.52 4.60 11.58
C SER A 40 2.84 5.43 10.51
N ASN A 41 2.93 6.74 10.68
CA ASN A 41 2.54 7.72 9.68
C ASN A 41 3.37 9.00 9.87
N ALA A 42 3.31 9.91 8.88
CA ALA A 42 4.01 11.19 8.97
C ALA A 42 3.55 12.01 10.19
N PRO A 43 4.43 12.77 10.84
CA PRO A 43 4.09 13.58 12.04
C PRO A 43 2.89 14.50 11.84
N ILE A 44 2.70 15.03 10.64
CA ILE A 44 1.52 15.86 10.32
C ILE A 44 0.21 15.07 10.38
N ALA A 45 0.21 13.79 10.01
CA ALA A 45 -0.96 12.92 10.06
C ALA A 45 -1.37 12.58 11.49
N MET A 46 -0.40 12.57 12.42
CA MET A 46 -0.67 12.31 13.84
C MET A 46 -1.54 13.36 14.49
N ARG A 47 -1.57 14.60 13.97
CA ARG A 47 -2.40 15.69 14.46
C ARG A 47 -3.91 15.39 14.33
N MET A 48 -4.29 14.49 13.45
CA MET A 48 -5.69 14.06 13.28
C MET A 48 -6.14 13.10 14.39
N GLY A 49 -5.21 12.44 15.08
CA GLY A 49 -5.46 11.63 16.27
C GLY A 49 -6.16 10.28 16.05
N GLU A 50 -6.79 10.05 14.91
CA GLU A 50 -7.60 8.83 14.66
C GLU A 50 -6.76 7.53 14.73
N ILE A 51 -5.50 7.56 14.33
CA ILE A 51 -4.60 6.39 14.40
C ILE A 51 -4.44 5.85 15.84
N ASN A 52 -4.63 6.70 16.86
CA ASN A 52 -4.55 6.27 18.26
C ASN A 52 -5.70 5.33 18.63
N ALA A 53 -6.89 5.54 18.07
CA ALA A 53 -8.02 4.61 18.26
C ALA A 53 -7.73 3.23 17.66
N LEU A 54 -7.05 3.19 16.50
CA LEU A 54 -6.60 1.92 15.93
C LEU A 54 -5.55 1.24 16.81
N ALA A 55 -4.61 2.01 17.34
CA ALA A 55 -3.58 1.51 18.24
C ALA A 55 -4.17 0.90 19.51
N GLU A 56 -5.14 1.57 20.13
CA GLU A 56 -5.87 1.06 21.28
C GLU A 56 -6.61 -0.24 20.95
N LYS A 57 -7.32 -0.27 19.83
CA LYS A 57 -8.06 -1.44 19.35
C LYS A 57 -7.17 -2.67 19.08
N THR A 58 -5.96 -2.44 18.58
CA THR A 58 -5.04 -3.51 18.18
C THR A 58 -3.92 -3.79 19.19
N GLY A 59 -3.88 -3.05 20.30
CA GLY A 59 -2.78 -3.13 21.27
C GLY A 59 -1.42 -2.73 20.69
N SER A 60 -1.42 -1.92 19.62
CA SER A 60 -0.21 -1.51 18.91
C SER A 60 0.36 -0.21 19.46
N GLU A 61 1.63 0.02 19.19
CA GLU A 61 2.29 1.31 19.43
C GLU A 61 2.23 2.18 18.18
N VAL A 62 2.08 3.49 18.36
CA VAL A 62 2.17 4.47 17.27
C VAL A 62 3.49 5.21 17.37
N ILE A 63 4.29 5.14 16.32
CA ILE A 63 5.55 5.89 16.21
C ILE A 63 5.47 6.76 14.95
N ALA A 64 5.51 8.08 15.15
CA ALA A 64 5.52 9.03 14.05
C ALA A 64 6.85 8.95 13.29
N ALA A 65 6.78 8.81 11.96
CA ALA A 65 7.95 8.87 11.10
C ALA A 65 7.57 9.40 9.72
N ASP A 66 8.30 10.39 9.24
CA ASP A 66 8.24 10.78 7.83
C ASP A 66 9.04 9.75 7.01
N ALA A 67 8.36 8.98 6.19
CA ALA A 67 8.98 7.95 5.36
C ALA A 67 9.96 8.51 4.31
N THR A 68 9.99 9.84 4.12
CA THR A 68 10.99 10.51 3.28
C THR A 68 12.26 10.88 4.06
N SER A 69 12.25 10.81 5.40
CA SER A 69 13.36 11.11 6.29
C SER A 69 14.09 9.83 6.70
N MET A 70 15.37 9.71 6.31
CA MET A 70 16.20 8.59 6.75
C MET A 70 16.45 8.59 8.27
N GLU A 71 16.44 9.78 8.90
CA GLU A 71 16.59 9.92 10.35
C GLU A 71 15.35 9.37 11.07
N ASP A 72 14.14 9.76 10.65
CA ASP A 72 12.90 9.28 11.24
C ASP A 72 12.74 7.77 11.06
N LEU A 73 13.04 7.26 9.86
CA LEU A 73 13.05 5.83 9.59
C LEU A 73 14.06 5.11 10.49
N GLY A 74 15.25 5.68 10.66
CA GLY A 74 16.27 5.15 11.57
C GLY A 74 15.71 4.96 12.98
N LYS A 75 15.08 5.98 13.55
CA LYS A 75 14.47 5.94 14.89
C LYS A 75 13.32 4.93 14.98
N LEU A 76 12.44 4.89 13.97
CA LEU A 76 11.32 3.94 13.91
C LEU A 76 11.81 2.49 13.93
N PHE A 77 12.79 2.17 13.08
CA PHE A 77 13.32 0.81 13.00
C PHE A 77 14.12 0.43 14.25
N ASP A 78 14.84 1.37 14.88
CA ASP A 78 15.49 1.12 16.18
C ASP A 78 14.48 0.78 17.28
N ALA A 79 13.37 1.50 17.33
CA ALA A 79 12.28 1.20 18.26
C ALA A 79 11.63 -0.17 17.97
N ALA A 80 11.43 -0.50 16.69
CA ALA A 80 10.91 -1.81 16.30
C ALA A 80 11.86 -2.95 16.71
N ILE A 81 13.17 -2.78 16.51
CA ILE A 81 14.19 -3.74 16.91
C ILE A 81 14.23 -3.87 18.44
N ALA A 82 14.18 -2.78 19.17
CA ALA A 82 14.17 -2.80 20.63
C ALA A 82 12.95 -3.55 21.19
N LYS A 83 11.79 -3.41 20.53
CA LYS A 83 10.53 -4.05 20.95
C LYS A 83 10.42 -5.51 20.54
N PHE A 84 10.81 -5.83 19.31
CA PHE A 84 10.51 -7.12 18.66
C PHE A 84 11.75 -7.96 18.34
N GLY A 85 12.95 -7.39 18.37
CA GLY A 85 14.11 -7.96 17.71
C GLY A 85 13.98 -7.83 16.18
N LYS A 86 13.90 -8.95 15.47
CA LYS A 86 13.60 -8.94 14.04
C LYS A 86 12.10 -8.96 13.78
N ILE A 87 11.71 -8.40 12.63
CA ILE A 87 10.31 -8.31 12.18
C ILE A 87 10.05 -9.19 10.97
N ASP A 88 8.80 -9.57 10.77
CA ASP A 88 8.37 -10.51 9.72
C ASP A 88 7.71 -9.79 8.55
N PHE A 89 7.15 -8.61 8.75
CA PHE A 89 6.47 -7.92 7.66
C PHE A 89 6.55 -6.41 7.75
N ILE A 90 6.46 -5.78 6.57
CA ILE A 90 6.32 -4.33 6.41
C ILE A 90 5.22 -4.08 5.38
N LEU A 91 4.26 -3.19 5.71
CA LEU A 91 3.32 -2.62 4.75
C LEU A 91 3.69 -1.17 4.45
N HIS A 92 3.89 -0.86 3.19
CA HIS A 92 4.00 0.51 2.69
C HIS A 92 2.68 0.90 1.99
N SER A 93 1.83 1.66 2.68
CA SER A 93 0.56 2.17 2.16
C SER A 93 0.57 3.69 2.13
N ILE A 94 1.55 4.25 1.43
CA ILE A 94 1.78 5.69 1.31
C ILE A 94 1.63 6.10 -0.15
N GLY A 95 1.02 7.26 -0.37
CA GLY A 95 0.92 7.85 -1.69
C GLY A 95 0.30 9.25 -1.66
N MET A 96 0.89 10.16 -2.43
CA MET A 96 0.41 11.52 -2.54
C MET A 96 0.84 12.12 -3.89
N SER A 97 -0.08 12.81 -4.55
CA SER A 97 0.23 13.74 -5.62
C SER A 97 -0.48 15.07 -5.38
N VAL A 98 0.28 16.14 -5.37
CA VAL A 98 -0.27 17.50 -5.30
C VAL A 98 -0.89 17.88 -6.64
N ASN A 99 -0.29 17.47 -7.77
CA ASN A 99 -0.83 17.72 -9.11
C ASN A 99 -2.23 17.16 -9.27
N VAL A 100 -2.45 15.90 -8.85
CA VAL A 100 -3.78 15.27 -8.85
C VAL A 100 -4.76 16.06 -7.98
N ARG A 101 -4.38 16.38 -6.74
CA ARG A 101 -5.25 17.11 -5.80
C ARG A 101 -5.62 18.51 -6.27
N LYS A 102 -4.75 19.13 -7.08
CA LYS A 102 -4.97 20.46 -7.68
C LYS A 102 -5.63 20.39 -9.05
N GLY A 103 -6.00 19.19 -9.52
CA GLY A 103 -6.69 18.99 -10.81
C GLY A 103 -5.86 19.43 -12.01
N LYS A 104 -4.53 19.32 -11.93
CA LYS A 104 -3.65 19.64 -13.04
C LYS A 104 -3.85 18.66 -14.19
N HIS A 105 -3.77 19.17 -15.43
CA HIS A 105 -3.69 18.30 -16.59
C HIS A 105 -2.28 17.72 -16.70
N TYR A 106 -2.12 16.51 -17.21
CA TYR A 106 -0.82 15.83 -17.30
C TYR A 106 0.22 16.63 -18.10
N THR A 107 -0.21 17.35 -19.13
CA THR A 107 0.67 18.20 -19.96
C THR A 107 1.04 19.56 -19.31
N ASP A 108 0.46 19.86 -18.13
CA ASP A 108 0.66 21.13 -17.40
C ASP A 108 0.93 20.86 -15.91
N ILE A 109 1.70 19.80 -15.61
CA ILE A 109 2.07 19.48 -14.25
C ILE A 109 3.09 20.46 -13.69
N ASN A 110 3.04 20.68 -12.39
CA ASN A 110 4.08 21.40 -11.67
C ASN A 110 5.18 20.40 -11.28
N TYR A 111 6.41 20.64 -11.70
CA TYR A 111 7.53 19.72 -11.49
C TYR A 111 7.99 19.64 -10.03
N ASP A 112 7.95 20.72 -9.24
CA ASP A 112 8.27 20.67 -7.81
C ASP A 112 7.28 19.75 -7.05
N TRP A 113 6.01 19.78 -7.48
CA TRP A 113 4.99 18.88 -6.92
C TRP A 113 5.17 17.44 -7.39
N LEU A 114 5.64 17.23 -8.63
CA LEU A 114 5.99 15.92 -9.16
C LEU A 114 7.13 15.31 -8.35
N GLU A 115 8.23 16.05 -8.14
CA GLU A 115 9.38 15.58 -7.35
C GLU A 115 8.97 15.21 -5.92
N LYS A 116 8.16 16.05 -5.28
CA LYS A 116 7.58 15.74 -3.98
C LYS A 116 6.72 14.48 -4.01
N GLY A 117 5.92 14.30 -5.05
CA GLY A 117 5.11 13.10 -5.28
C GLY A 117 5.96 11.84 -5.38
N TRP A 118 7.04 11.89 -6.15
CA TRP A 118 7.99 10.79 -6.29
C TRP A 118 8.64 10.42 -4.96
N ASP A 119 9.12 11.42 -4.21
CA ASP A 119 9.77 11.16 -2.92
C ASP A 119 8.80 10.51 -1.93
N VAL A 120 7.60 11.06 -1.79
CA VAL A 120 6.61 10.54 -0.83
C VAL A 120 6.02 9.20 -1.28
N SER A 121 5.73 8.99 -2.57
CA SER A 121 4.95 7.83 -3.03
C SER A 121 5.80 6.64 -3.47
N ALA A 122 7.03 6.86 -3.92
CA ALA A 122 7.88 5.81 -4.48
C ALA A 122 9.24 5.72 -3.77
N VAL A 123 9.99 6.83 -3.69
CA VAL A 123 11.34 6.83 -3.09
C VAL A 123 11.28 6.52 -1.60
N SER A 124 10.21 6.91 -0.90
CA SER A 124 9.98 6.52 0.50
C SER A 124 9.99 5.00 0.67
N PHE A 125 9.44 4.23 -0.27
CA PHE A 125 9.49 2.77 -0.23
C PHE A 125 10.91 2.24 -0.36
N HIS A 126 11.71 2.86 -1.23
CA HIS A 126 13.14 2.55 -1.33
C HIS A 126 13.86 2.83 0.00
N LYS A 127 13.61 4.01 0.61
CA LYS A 127 14.21 4.42 1.89
C LYS A 127 13.83 3.46 3.02
N VAL A 128 12.57 3.05 3.10
CA VAL A 128 12.08 2.05 4.08
C VAL A 128 12.83 0.73 3.93
N MET A 129 12.93 0.20 2.70
CA MET A 129 13.63 -1.06 2.47
C MET A 129 15.13 -0.96 2.69
N LYS A 130 15.75 0.17 2.31
CA LYS A 130 17.16 0.44 2.58
C LYS A 130 17.45 0.46 4.08
N THR A 131 16.63 1.16 4.87
CA THR A 131 16.79 1.21 6.34
C THR A 131 16.65 -0.18 6.95
N ALA A 132 15.64 -0.96 6.55
CA ALA A 132 15.45 -2.33 7.01
C ALA A 132 16.65 -3.23 6.65
N TRP A 133 17.22 -3.05 5.47
CA TRP A 133 18.41 -3.77 5.01
C TRP A 133 19.63 -3.45 5.83
N GLU A 134 19.95 -2.18 6.03
CA GLU A 134 21.12 -1.70 6.77
C GLU A 134 21.07 -2.12 8.25
N LYS A 135 19.89 -2.17 8.83
CA LYS A 135 19.70 -2.60 10.22
C LYS A 135 19.54 -4.13 10.38
N ASP A 136 19.55 -4.88 9.30
CA ASP A 136 19.35 -6.35 9.27
C ASP A 136 18.19 -6.83 10.14
N CYS A 137 17.07 -6.09 10.09
CA CYS A 137 15.97 -6.26 11.02
C CYS A 137 14.85 -7.22 10.54
N MET A 138 14.95 -7.77 9.33
CA MET A 138 13.95 -8.72 8.83
C MET A 138 14.31 -10.17 9.18
N ASN A 139 13.30 -10.94 9.57
CA ASN A 139 13.40 -12.39 9.66
C ASN A 139 13.48 -13.04 8.28
N GLU A 140 14.12 -14.22 8.18
CA GLU A 140 13.99 -15.06 7.00
C GLU A 140 12.51 -15.35 6.70
N TRP A 141 12.14 -15.35 5.41
CA TRP A 141 10.78 -15.51 4.91
C TRP A 141 9.85 -14.34 5.24
N GLY A 142 10.41 -13.26 5.74
CA GLY A 142 9.69 -12.00 5.90
C GLY A 142 9.07 -11.50 4.58
N SER A 143 8.09 -10.61 4.68
CA SER A 143 7.33 -10.10 3.54
C SER A 143 7.19 -8.59 3.60
N ILE A 144 7.62 -7.93 2.53
CA ILE A 144 7.48 -6.47 2.35
C ILE A 144 6.46 -6.24 1.24
N LEU A 145 5.42 -5.47 1.53
CA LEU A 145 4.36 -5.14 0.57
C LEU A 145 4.23 -3.62 0.39
N ALA A 146 4.00 -3.20 -0.84
CA ALA A 146 3.53 -1.86 -1.13
C ALA A 146 2.21 -1.90 -1.92
N LEU A 147 1.33 -0.91 -1.69
CA LEU A 147 0.09 -0.79 -2.43
C LEU A 147 0.29 0.03 -3.71
N THR A 148 -0.11 -0.53 -4.82
CA THR A 148 -0.07 0.10 -6.14
C THR A 148 -1.47 0.16 -6.78
N TYR A 149 -1.54 0.55 -8.04
CA TYR A 149 -2.76 0.62 -8.82
C TYR A 149 -2.46 0.30 -10.28
N ILE A 150 -3.43 -0.25 -11.00
CA ILE A 150 -3.31 -0.62 -12.42
C ILE A 150 -2.88 0.56 -13.31
N ALA A 151 -3.10 1.79 -12.88
CA ALA A 151 -2.63 2.98 -13.59
C ALA A 151 -1.09 3.04 -13.74
N ALA A 152 -0.33 2.24 -12.99
CA ALA A 152 1.09 2.02 -13.23
C ALA A 152 1.39 1.37 -14.61
N GLN A 153 0.40 0.70 -15.21
CA GLN A 153 0.53 -0.10 -16.42
C GLN A 153 -0.48 0.27 -17.52
N ARG A 154 -1.48 1.07 -17.20
CA ARG A 154 -2.55 1.51 -18.10
C ARG A 154 -2.81 3.00 -17.88
N THR A 155 -3.20 3.69 -18.94
CA THR A 155 -3.51 5.13 -18.86
C THR A 155 -4.88 5.35 -18.22
N PHE A 156 -4.88 6.17 -17.17
CA PHE A 156 -6.09 6.67 -16.53
C PHE A 156 -6.05 8.19 -16.59
N PRO A 157 -6.93 8.84 -17.36
CA PRO A 157 -7.07 10.29 -17.35
C PRO A 157 -7.28 10.82 -15.91
N ASP A 158 -6.77 11.98 -15.59
CA ASP A 158 -6.88 12.62 -14.27
C ASP A 158 -6.14 11.90 -13.11
N TYR A 159 -5.63 10.67 -13.28
CA TYR A 159 -4.75 10.04 -12.31
C TYR A 159 -3.32 10.60 -12.38
N ASN A 160 -2.98 11.24 -13.48
CA ASN A 160 -1.85 12.12 -13.71
C ASN A 160 -0.49 11.49 -13.29
N ASP A 161 0.40 12.29 -12.69
CA ASP A 161 1.72 11.88 -12.20
C ASP A 161 1.68 10.82 -11.07
N MET A 162 0.52 10.56 -10.50
CA MET A 162 0.37 9.44 -9.57
C MET A 162 0.54 8.08 -10.26
N ALA A 163 0.22 7.99 -11.57
CA ALA A 163 0.51 6.80 -12.37
C ALA A 163 2.01 6.55 -12.50
N ASP A 164 2.79 7.61 -12.75
CA ASP A 164 4.25 7.56 -12.82
C ASP A 164 4.86 7.12 -11.48
N ASN A 165 4.34 7.68 -10.37
CA ASN A 165 4.74 7.29 -9.02
C ASN A 165 4.52 5.79 -8.76
N LYS A 166 3.37 5.24 -9.19
CA LYS A 166 3.07 3.81 -9.03
C LYS A 166 3.93 2.93 -9.93
N SER A 167 4.23 3.36 -11.15
CA SER A 167 5.17 2.66 -12.05
C SER A 167 6.57 2.59 -11.45
N TYR A 168 7.04 3.69 -10.87
CA TYR A 168 8.34 3.75 -10.21
C TYR A 168 8.37 2.88 -8.93
N LEU A 169 7.30 2.91 -8.12
CA LEU A 169 7.14 2.04 -6.95
C LEU A 169 7.25 0.55 -7.33
N GLU A 170 6.58 0.11 -8.39
CA GLU A 170 6.64 -1.27 -8.88
C GLU A 170 8.05 -1.65 -9.36
N SER A 171 8.75 -0.73 -10.01
CA SER A 171 10.14 -0.93 -10.43
C SER A 171 11.07 -1.09 -9.22
N ILE A 172 10.92 -0.25 -8.19
CA ILE A 172 11.67 -0.34 -6.93
C ILE A 172 11.41 -1.70 -6.26
N ALA A 173 10.15 -2.13 -6.19
CA ALA A 173 9.78 -3.42 -5.61
C ALA A 173 10.49 -4.60 -6.29
N ARG A 174 10.52 -4.61 -7.63
CA ARG A 174 11.23 -5.66 -8.39
C ARG A 174 12.73 -5.63 -8.12
N SER A 175 13.35 -4.46 -8.16
CA SER A 175 14.79 -4.32 -7.96
C SER A 175 15.21 -4.76 -6.56
N PHE A 176 14.54 -4.28 -5.53
CA PHE A 176 14.83 -4.68 -4.15
C PHE A 176 14.50 -6.14 -3.87
N GLY A 177 13.42 -6.67 -4.49
CA GLY A 177 13.04 -8.07 -4.33
C GLY A 177 14.12 -9.04 -4.77
N TYR A 178 14.91 -8.67 -5.77
CA TYR A 178 16.07 -9.45 -6.17
C TYR A 178 17.12 -9.53 -5.04
N TYR A 179 17.54 -8.39 -4.50
CA TYR A 179 18.57 -8.36 -3.44
C TYR A 179 18.03 -8.93 -2.11
N TRP A 180 16.79 -8.62 -1.73
CA TRP A 180 16.19 -9.19 -0.53
C TRP A 180 16.06 -10.72 -0.59
N GLY A 181 16.06 -11.30 -1.78
CA GLY A 181 16.12 -12.75 -1.98
C GLY A 181 17.34 -13.41 -1.34
N GLU A 182 18.47 -12.71 -1.24
CA GLU A 182 19.69 -13.19 -0.56
C GLU A 182 19.45 -13.43 0.95
N LYS A 183 18.57 -12.60 1.55
CA LYS A 183 18.14 -12.74 2.95
C LYS A 183 16.84 -13.53 3.09
N LYS A 184 16.37 -14.17 2.03
CA LYS A 184 15.08 -14.91 1.96
C LYS A 184 13.87 -14.04 2.35
N VAL A 185 13.90 -12.75 2.08
CA VAL A 185 12.78 -11.83 2.28
C VAL A 185 12.10 -11.57 0.95
N ARG A 186 10.77 -11.55 0.95
CA ARG A 186 9.93 -11.36 -0.23
C ARG A 186 9.51 -9.91 -0.35
N VAL A 187 9.53 -9.37 -1.57
CA VAL A 187 9.05 -8.01 -1.86
C VAL A 187 8.05 -8.08 -3.00
N ASN A 188 6.83 -7.61 -2.78
CA ASN A 188 5.76 -7.60 -3.76
C ASN A 188 4.96 -6.29 -3.70
N THR A 189 4.17 -6.05 -4.75
CA THR A 189 3.16 -5.00 -4.76
C THR A 189 1.77 -5.61 -4.91
N ILE A 190 0.76 -4.96 -4.32
CA ILE A 190 -0.65 -5.31 -4.52
C ILE A 190 -1.32 -4.16 -5.27
N SER A 191 -1.78 -4.45 -6.50
CA SER A 191 -2.58 -3.56 -7.31
C SER A 191 -4.05 -3.73 -6.94
N GLN A 192 -4.55 -2.76 -6.17
CA GLN A 192 -5.90 -2.79 -5.59
C GLN A 192 -6.92 -2.08 -6.49
N SER A 193 -8.18 -2.51 -6.46
CA SER A 193 -9.31 -1.77 -7.04
C SER A 193 -9.37 -0.33 -6.55
N PRO A 194 -10.01 0.58 -7.31
CA PRO A 194 -10.36 1.89 -6.79
C PRO A 194 -11.13 1.72 -5.48
N THR A 195 -10.65 2.33 -4.42
CA THR A 195 -11.22 2.19 -3.08
C THR A 195 -11.50 3.58 -2.51
N VAL A 196 -12.66 3.79 -1.89
CA VAL A 196 -12.99 5.06 -1.24
C VAL A 196 -12.07 5.25 -0.04
N THR A 197 -11.06 6.05 -0.22
CA THR A 197 -10.10 6.45 0.82
C THR A 197 -9.96 7.96 0.84
N THR A 198 -9.44 8.52 1.92
CA THR A 198 -9.14 9.96 1.99
C THR A 198 -8.19 10.41 0.86
N ALA A 199 -7.27 9.55 0.44
CA ALA A 199 -6.36 9.82 -0.68
C ALA A 199 -7.09 9.70 -2.03
N GLY A 200 -7.88 8.65 -2.23
CA GLY A 200 -8.59 8.38 -3.48
C GLY A 200 -9.69 9.40 -3.78
N SER A 201 -10.41 9.88 -2.77
CA SER A 201 -11.47 10.88 -2.93
C SER A 201 -10.96 12.23 -3.46
N GLY A 202 -9.65 12.49 -3.38
CA GLY A 202 -9.02 13.69 -3.96
C GLY A 202 -8.80 13.64 -5.47
N VAL A 203 -9.07 12.51 -6.14
CA VAL A 203 -8.92 12.37 -7.60
C VAL A 203 -10.19 12.88 -8.28
N LYS A 204 -10.04 13.81 -9.24
CA LYS A 204 -11.16 14.30 -10.05
C LYS A 204 -11.83 13.12 -10.79
N GLY A 205 -13.15 13.08 -10.80
CA GLY A 205 -13.89 12.02 -11.48
C GLY A 205 -13.86 10.64 -10.79
N PHE A 206 -13.32 10.53 -9.57
CA PHE A 206 -13.14 9.28 -8.83
C PHE A 206 -14.39 8.40 -8.79
N GLY A 207 -15.57 8.99 -8.54
CA GLY A 207 -16.85 8.25 -8.54
C GLY A 207 -17.19 7.63 -9.89
N GLY A 208 -16.79 8.29 -11.01
CA GLY A 208 -16.92 7.72 -12.36
C GLY A 208 -16.00 6.53 -12.57
N PHE A 209 -14.73 6.65 -12.15
CA PHE A 209 -13.77 5.56 -12.21
C PHE A 209 -14.23 4.35 -11.40
N MET A 210 -14.75 4.56 -10.20
CA MET A 210 -15.26 3.47 -9.36
C MET A 210 -16.39 2.70 -10.04
N ARG A 211 -17.38 3.41 -10.58
CA ARG A 211 -18.50 2.78 -11.29
C ARG A 211 -18.04 2.05 -12.55
N PHE A 212 -17.16 2.67 -13.32
CA PHE A 212 -16.60 2.03 -14.51
C PHE A 212 -15.83 0.76 -14.15
N ALA A 213 -14.98 0.82 -13.13
CA ALA A 213 -14.24 -0.36 -12.67
C ALA A 213 -15.16 -1.47 -12.16
N GLU A 214 -16.25 -1.11 -11.43
CA GLU A 214 -17.27 -2.05 -10.99
C GLU A 214 -17.96 -2.76 -12.16
N ASP A 215 -18.29 -2.01 -13.21
CA ASP A 215 -18.93 -2.57 -14.40
C ASP A 215 -17.99 -3.44 -15.24
N MET A 216 -16.71 -3.08 -15.26
CA MET A 216 -15.70 -3.81 -16.01
C MET A 216 -15.22 -5.08 -15.29
N SER A 217 -15.31 -5.12 -13.98
CA SER A 217 -14.75 -6.22 -13.17
C SER A 217 -15.75 -7.38 -13.06
N PRO A 218 -15.40 -8.61 -13.49
CA PRO A 218 -16.28 -9.78 -13.35
C PRO A 218 -16.77 -10.06 -11.93
N LEU A 219 -15.92 -9.78 -10.92
CA LEU A 219 -16.24 -9.96 -9.50
C LEU A 219 -16.63 -8.65 -8.79
N GLY A 220 -16.73 -7.53 -9.53
CA GLY A 220 -16.87 -6.20 -8.95
C GLY A 220 -15.57 -5.67 -8.36
N ASN A 221 -15.63 -4.47 -7.76
CA ASN A 221 -14.47 -3.86 -7.10
C ASN A 221 -14.13 -4.58 -5.79
N ALA A 222 -12.85 -4.88 -5.60
CA ALA A 222 -12.37 -5.34 -4.30
C ALA A 222 -12.42 -4.21 -3.27
N THR A 223 -12.88 -4.53 -2.07
CA THR A 223 -12.96 -3.60 -0.93
C THR A 223 -11.61 -3.45 -0.22
N ALA A 224 -11.52 -2.50 0.72
CA ALA A 224 -10.34 -2.39 1.60
C ALA A 224 -10.15 -3.66 2.46
N LEU A 225 -11.23 -4.35 2.82
CA LEU A 225 -11.16 -5.62 3.55
C LEU A 225 -10.62 -6.75 2.68
N ASP A 226 -11.00 -6.82 1.40
CA ASP A 226 -10.44 -7.80 0.46
C ASP A 226 -8.94 -7.59 0.29
N CYS A 227 -8.49 -6.33 0.19
CA CYS A 227 -7.07 -5.99 0.17
C CYS A 227 -6.36 -6.43 1.46
N ALA A 228 -6.99 -6.21 2.62
CA ALA A 228 -6.43 -6.60 3.91
C ALA A 228 -6.30 -8.13 4.03
N ASN A 229 -7.28 -8.89 3.59
CA ASN A 229 -7.21 -10.34 3.53
C ASN A 229 -6.07 -10.81 2.63
N TYR A 230 -5.89 -10.17 1.48
CA TYR A 230 -4.79 -10.49 0.57
C TYR A 230 -3.43 -10.15 1.19
N CYS A 231 -3.30 -9.00 1.87
CA CYS A 231 -2.09 -8.65 2.62
C CYS A 231 -1.76 -9.71 3.67
N VAL A 232 -2.74 -10.18 4.44
CA VAL A 232 -2.57 -11.25 5.44
C VAL A 232 -2.03 -12.53 4.79
N ALA A 233 -2.62 -12.96 3.67
CA ALA A 233 -2.13 -14.12 2.93
C ALA A 233 -0.67 -13.94 2.49
N MET A 234 -0.31 -12.75 2.02
CA MET A 234 1.04 -12.42 1.55
C MET A 234 2.05 -12.26 2.70
N PHE A 235 1.63 -11.85 3.89
CA PHE A 235 2.49 -11.82 5.09
C PHE A 235 2.68 -13.20 5.71
N SER A 236 1.76 -14.12 5.45
CA SER A 236 1.82 -15.50 5.96
C SER A 236 2.88 -16.35 5.26
N ASP A 237 3.16 -17.51 5.84
CA ASP A 237 4.08 -18.49 5.26
C ASP A 237 3.52 -19.24 4.03
N LEU A 238 2.23 -19.07 3.74
CA LEU A 238 1.57 -19.71 2.60
C LEU A 238 2.16 -19.27 1.24
N THR A 239 2.74 -18.08 1.18
CA THR A 239 3.23 -17.47 -0.06
C THR A 239 4.77 -17.34 -0.10
N ARG A 240 5.51 -18.24 0.57
CA ARG A 240 6.99 -18.17 0.71
C ARG A 240 7.76 -18.02 -0.60
N LYS A 241 7.22 -18.48 -1.71
CA LYS A 241 7.90 -18.41 -3.03
C LYS A 241 7.36 -17.32 -3.95
N VAL A 242 6.51 -16.42 -3.42
CA VAL A 242 5.97 -15.28 -4.18
C VAL A 242 6.79 -14.04 -3.85
N THR A 243 7.59 -13.57 -4.81
CA THR A 243 8.41 -12.35 -4.70
C THR A 243 8.54 -11.67 -6.06
N MET A 244 8.80 -10.37 -6.07
CA MET A 244 8.98 -9.53 -7.25
C MET A 244 7.73 -9.46 -8.15
N GLN A 245 6.56 -9.76 -7.60
CA GLN A 245 5.30 -9.75 -8.34
C GLN A 245 4.51 -8.48 -8.09
N ASN A 246 3.78 -8.04 -9.11
CA ASN A 246 2.65 -7.14 -8.96
C ASN A 246 1.37 -8.00 -8.96
N LEU A 247 0.70 -8.04 -7.83
CA LEU A 247 -0.42 -8.94 -7.57
C LEU A 247 -1.73 -8.15 -7.66
N PHE A 248 -2.59 -8.52 -8.61
CA PHE A 248 -3.86 -7.83 -8.80
C PHE A 248 -4.91 -8.32 -7.81
N ASN A 249 -5.58 -7.37 -7.16
CA ASN A 249 -6.75 -7.56 -6.30
C ASN A 249 -7.83 -6.57 -6.76
N ASP A 250 -8.41 -6.84 -7.93
CA ASP A 250 -9.22 -5.88 -8.67
C ASP A 250 -10.46 -6.50 -9.32
N GLY A 251 -10.91 -7.65 -8.86
CA GLY A 251 -12.09 -8.33 -9.39
C GLY A 251 -11.97 -8.79 -10.84
N GLY A 252 -10.75 -8.79 -11.41
CA GLY A 252 -10.49 -9.16 -12.79
C GLY A 252 -10.42 -7.97 -13.77
N PHE A 253 -10.50 -6.73 -13.26
CA PHE A 253 -10.43 -5.51 -14.07
C PHE A 253 -9.23 -5.48 -15.00
N SER A 254 -8.05 -5.77 -14.48
CA SER A 254 -6.77 -5.67 -15.21
C SER A 254 -6.69 -6.53 -16.47
N ASN A 255 -7.46 -7.60 -16.54
CA ASN A 255 -7.48 -8.55 -17.65
C ASN A 255 -8.76 -8.47 -18.52
N THR A 256 -9.73 -7.63 -18.13
CA THR A 256 -10.98 -7.46 -18.88
C THR A 256 -10.82 -6.35 -19.93
N GLY A 257 -10.91 -6.69 -21.20
CA GLY A 257 -10.87 -5.73 -22.31
C GLY A 257 -12.19 -4.93 -22.42
N VAL A 258 -13.30 -5.62 -22.30
CA VAL A 258 -14.66 -5.05 -22.27
C VAL A 258 -15.60 -6.01 -21.53
N SER A 259 -16.50 -5.49 -20.71
CA SER A 259 -17.53 -6.29 -20.05
C SER A 259 -18.87 -6.19 -20.76
N GLN A 260 -19.71 -7.23 -20.61
CA GLN A 260 -21.08 -7.19 -21.13
C GLN A 260 -21.91 -6.03 -20.56
N LYS A 261 -21.76 -5.75 -19.24
CA LYS A 261 -22.43 -4.60 -18.60
C LYS A 261 -22.13 -3.25 -19.27
N VAL A 262 -20.90 -3.07 -19.75
CA VAL A 262 -20.52 -1.85 -20.47
C VAL A 262 -21.13 -1.84 -21.85
N VAL A 263 -21.12 -2.97 -22.56
CA VAL A 263 -21.78 -3.11 -23.89
C VAL A 263 -23.26 -2.80 -23.79
N ASP A 264 -23.97 -3.40 -22.82
CA ASP A 264 -25.43 -3.21 -22.61
C ASP A 264 -25.76 -1.73 -22.36
N LYS A 265 -24.97 -1.04 -21.53
CA LYS A 265 -25.13 0.41 -21.30
C LYS A 265 -25.00 1.26 -22.59
N TYR A 266 -24.09 0.87 -23.50
CA TYR A 266 -23.95 1.58 -24.78
C TYR A 266 -25.05 1.20 -25.78
N ASN A 267 -25.68 0.04 -25.65
CA ASN A 267 -26.82 -0.37 -26.41
C ASN A 267 -28.15 0.25 -25.89
N GLY A 268 -28.14 0.85 -24.71
CA GLY A 268 -29.35 1.41 -24.06
C GLY A 268 -30.20 0.36 -23.37
N GLU A 269 -29.58 -0.73 -22.95
CA GLU A 269 -30.22 -1.86 -22.25
C GLU A 269 -29.97 -1.79 -20.73
#